data_ef14e5f2acbbe3870efaf31a6a3a9b78
#
_entry.id   ef14e5f2acbbe3870efaf31a6a3a9b78
#
_cell.length_a   1.000
_cell.length_b   1.000
_cell.length_c   1.000
_cell.angle_alpha   90.00
_cell.angle_beta   90.00
_cell.angle_gamma   90.00
#
_symmetry.space_group_name_H-M   'P 1'
#
loop_
_entity.id
_entity.type
_entity.pdbx_description
1 polymer ?
#
loop_
_entity_poly.entity_id
_entity_poly.type
_entity_poly.pdbx_seq_one_letter_code
_entity_poly.pdbx_strand_id
1 'polypeptide(L)'
;MKQNYKDMLLESASGYMMPFPLEEKDNIQATLAFGEQNHPLTREKFFHKGIDFPASDKPLYAIATGVIIGAGQDAVYDNYIVAKYGKYEVTYGHIAEAYTPYGTQVVAGQEIAKSGRFLHIGVRFDGVEIDPAEFLSMIWANIEQLAAMGISQLPSMER
;
A
#
# COMPACT_ATOMS: atom_id res chain seq x y z
N MET A 1 7.50 14.63 -10.84
CA MET A 1 8.81 14.68 -10.23
C MET A 1 9.37 13.30 -10.05
N LYS A 2 10.62 13.14 -10.37
CA LYS A 2 11.24 11.85 -10.30
C LYS A 2 11.68 11.54 -8.88
N GLN A 3 11.42 10.32 -8.44
CA GLN A 3 11.86 9.91 -7.13
C GLN A 3 13.38 9.77 -7.09
N ASN A 4 13.93 10.14 -5.97
CA ASN A 4 15.34 9.92 -5.72
C ASN A 4 15.47 8.59 -4.99
N TYR A 5 15.70 7.54 -5.75
CA TYR A 5 15.71 6.20 -5.16
C TYR A 5 16.79 6.01 -4.13
N LYS A 6 17.86 6.79 -4.23
CA LYS A 6 18.92 6.68 -3.25
C LYS A 6 18.44 7.08 -1.87
N ASP A 7 17.62 8.13 -1.81
CA ASP A 7 17.12 8.64 -0.54
C ASP A 7 15.80 8.01 -0.12
N MET A 8 15.11 7.38 -1.05
CA MET A 8 13.77 6.85 -0.82
C MET A 8 13.73 5.34 -0.74
N LEU A 9 14.88 4.70 -0.61
CA LEU A 9 14.92 3.25 -0.48
C LEU A 9 14.22 2.82 0.79
N LEU A 10 13.53 1.70 0.68
CA LEU A 10 12.89 1.07 1.82
C LEU A 10 13.61 -0.24 2.12
N GLU A 11 14.21 -0.31 3.30
CA GLU A 11 14.89 -1.51 3.74
C GLU A 11 13.94 -2.34 4.59
N SER A 12 13.96 -3.64 4.37
CA SER A 12 13.08 -4.52 5.10
C SER A 12 13.75 -5.86 5.32
N ALA A 13 13.92 -6.22 6.60
CA ALA A 13 14.52 -7.49 6.95
C ALA A 13 13.63 -8.67 6.55
N SER A 14 12.33 -8.46 6.46
CA SER A 14 11.39 -9.52 6.09
C SER A 14 11.07 -9.54 4.60
N GLY A 15 11.71 -8.66 3.80
CA GLY A 15 11.41 -8.59 2.38
C GLY A 15 10.21 -7.70 2.10
N TYR A 16 9.56 -7.93 0.97
CA TYR A 16 8.49 -7.05 0.50
C TYR A 16 7.32 -7.86 -0.02
N MET A 17 6.14 -7.26 0.05
CA MET A 17 4.91 -7.85 -0.46
C MET A 17 4.02 -6.74 -0.98
N MET A 18 3.25 -7.02 -2.03
CA MET A 18 2.25 -6.05 -2.47
C MET A 18 1.10 -6.00 -1.45
N PRO A 19 0.43 -4.85 -1.34
CA PRO A 19 -0.57 -4.68 -0.27
C PRO A 19 -1.82 -5.53 -0.44
N PHE A 20 -2.08 -6.06 -1.62
CA PHE A 20 -3.21 -6.95 -1.85
C PHE A 20 -2.81 -7.92 -2.96
N PRO A 21 -3.55 -9.02 -3.13
CA PRO A 21 -3.17 -10.00 -4.14
C PRO A 21 -3.21 -9.39 -5.53
N LEU A 22 -2.07 -9.40 -6.21
CA LEU A 22 -1.95 -8.97 -7.59
C LEU A 22 -1.55 -10.17 -8.42
N GLU A 23 -2.18 -10.32 -9.56
CA GLU A 23 -1.83 -11.38 -10.47
C GLU A 23 -1.10 -10.77 -11.62
N GLU A 24 0.18 -11.02 -11.67
CA GLU A 24 0.95 -10.58 -12.80
C GLU A 24 1.06 -9.09 -12.87
N LYS A 25 1.54 -8.66 -13.97
CA LYS A 25 1.83 -7.27 -14.24
C LYS A 25 0.64 -6.45 -14.66
N ASP A 26 -0.49 -7.06 -14.90
CA ASP A 26 -1.60 -6.31 -15.47
C ASP A 26 -2.52 -5.72 -14.43
N ASN A 27 -2.15 -5.75 -13.17
CA ASN A 27 -3.14 -5.51 -12.15
C ASN A 27 -2.96 -4.27 -11.33
N ILE A 28 -2.12 -3.36 -11.77
CA ILE A 28 -2.05 -2.08 -11.09
C ILE A 28 -2.94 -1.10 -11.85
N GLN A 29 -4.20 -1.47 -12.01
CA GLN A 29 -5.17 -0.58 -12.64
C GLN A 29 -5.99 0.07 -11.56
N ALA A 30 -5.96 1.38 -11.54
CA ALA A 30 -6.66 2.15 -10.55
C ALA A 30 -8.04 2.54 -11.06
N THR A 31 -9.01 2.51 -10.16
CA THR A 31 -10.33 3.05 -10.45
C THR A 31 -10.25 4.57 -10.48
N LEU A 32 -9.42 5.14 -9.61
CA LEU A 32 -9.24 6.57 -9.51
C LEU A 32 -7.78 6.84 -9.18
N ALA A 33 -7.07 7.47 -10.08
CA ALA A 33 -5.63 7.63 -9.98
C ALA A 33 -5.27 8.77 -9.04
N PHE A 34 -3.99 8.78 -8.64
CA PHE A 34 -3.43 9.84 -7.82
C PHE A 34 -3.33 11.12 -8.64
N GLY A 35 -3.53 12.24 -7.96
CA GLY A 35 -3.34 13.54 -8.56
C GLY A 35 -4.62 14.27 -8.86
N GLU A 36 -4.53 15.27 -9.72
CA GLU A 36 -5.69 16.10 -10.04
C GLU A 36 -6.67 15.33 -10.91
N GLN A 37 -7.91 15.31 -10.47
CA GLN A 37 -8.97 14.53 -11.11
C GLN A 37 -10.22 15.41 -11.26
N ASN A 38 -11.10 14.99 -12.15
CA ASN A 38 -12.43 15.60 -12.27
C ASN A 38 -13.45 14.62 -11.73
N HIS A 39 -14.31 15.12 -10.85
CA HIS A 39 -15.37 14.28 -10.31
C HIS A 39 -16.27 13.80 -11.46
N PRO A 40 -16.56 12.51 -11.54
CA PRO A 40 -17.28 11.99 -12.70
C PRO A 40 -18.69 12.54 -12.86
N LEU A 41 -19.35 12.94 -11.78
CA LEU A 41 -20.71 13.45 -11.85
C LEU A 41 -20.76 14.98 -11.90
N THR A 42 -20.03 15.64 -11.00
CA THR A 42 -20.11 17.09 -10.90
C THR A 42 -19.09 17.80 -11.75
N ARG A 43 -18.09 17.07 -12.23
CA ARG A 43 -16.99 17.61 -13.02
C ARG A 43 -16.12 18.58 -12.23
N GLU A 44 -16.24 18.62 -10.93
CA GLU A 44 -15.39 19.45 -10.11
C GLU A 44 -13.98 18.85 -10.05
N LYS A 45 -13.00 19.72 -10.07
CA LYS A 45 -11.62 19.28 -9.95
C LYS A 45 -11.28 19.03 -8.48
N PHE A 46 -10.53 17.98 -8.24
CA PHE A 46 -10.04 17.69 -6.90
C PHE A 46 -8.71 16.96 -7.01
N PHE A 47 -7.93 16.99 -5.94
CA PHE A 47 -6.66 16.28 -5.88
C PHE A 47 -6.88 14.99 -5.11
N HIS A 48 -6.65 13.86 -5.78
CA HIS A 48 -6.81 12.55 -5.15
C HIS A 48 -5.47 12.14 -4.53
N LYS A 49 -5.45 12.01 -3.22
CA LYS A 49 -4.22 11.79 -2.46
C LYS A 49 -3.86 10.33 -2.35
N GLY A 50 -4.30 9.52 -3.28
CA GLY A 50 -4.03 8.10 -3.27
C GLY A 50 -4.54 7.48 -4.55
N ILE A 51 -4.62 6.16 -4.54
CA ILE A 51 -5.12 5.40 -5.68
C ILE A 51 -6.19 4.44 -5.18
N ASP A 52 -7.31 4.38 -5.90
CA ASP A 52 -8.35 3.41 -5.61
C ASP A 52 -8.19 2.21 -6.53
N PHE A 53 -8.16 1.04 -5.93
CA PHE A 53 -8.01 -0.22 -6.66
C PHE A 53 -9.29 -1.03 -6.53
N PRO A 54 -9.66 -1.75 -7.58
CA PRO A 54 -10.87 -2.59 -7.54
C PRO A 54 -10.63 -3.89 -6.78
N ALA A 55 -10.17 -3.79 -5.55
CA ALA A 55 -9.88 -4.93 -4.69
C ALA A 55 -11.04 -5.10 -3.72
N SER A 56 -12.02 -5.90 -4.09
CA SER A 56 -13.21 -6.11 -3.29
C SER A 56 -13.05 -7.35 -2.45
N ASP A 57 -13.20 -7.20 -1.13
CA ASP A 57 -13.24 -8.32 -0.21
C ASP A 57 -11.95 -9.16 -0.25
N LYS A 58 -10.81 -8.47 -0.37
CA LYS A 58 -9.51 -9.12 -0.52
C LYS A 58 -8.68 -8.98 0.74
N PRO A 59 -7.82 -9.95 1.02
CA PRO A 59 -6.88 -9.79 2.13
C PRO A 59 -5.89 -8.68 1.82
N LEU A 60 -5.52 -7.95 2.84
CA LEU A 60 -4.57 -6.85 2.73
C LEU A 60 -3.33 -7.20 3.55
N TYR A 61 -2.16 -6.99 2.97
CA TYR A 61 -0.90 -7.44 3.53
C TYR A 61 -0.01 -6.27 3.91
N ALA A 62 0.79 -6.50 4.95
CA ALA A 62 1.90 -5.59 5.23
C ALA A 62 2.89 -5.68 4.07
N ILE A 63 3.43 -4.54 3.69
CA ILE A 63 4.31 -4.43 2.53
C ILE A 63 5.75 -4.78 2.89
N ALA A 64 6.13 -4.52 4.13
CA ALA A 64 7.51 -4.67 4.58
C ALA A 64 7.50 -4.78 6.09
N THR A 65 8.68 -4.88 6.69
CA THR A 65 8.80 -4.78 8.13
C THR A 65 8.37 -3.40 8.57
N GLY A 66 7.45 -3.32 9.51
CA GLY A 66 6.95 -2.03 9.95
C GLY A 66 6.11 -2.12 11.20
N VAL A 67 5.28 -1.10 11.42
CA VAL A 67 4.45 -1.03 12.61
C VAL A 67 3.15 -0.30 12.26
N ILE A 68 2.05 -0.73 12.87
CA ILE A 68 0.76 -0.06 12.70
C ILE A 68 0.76 1.18 13.59
N ILE A 69 0.61 2.35 12.96
CA ILE A 69 0.68 3.61 13.69
C ILE A 69 -0.64 4.35 13.77
N GLY A 70 -1.67 3.83 13.13
CA GLY A 70 -2.96 4.49 13.18
C GLY A 70 -4.08 3.59 12.71
N ALA A 71 -5.29 3.93 13.14
CA ALA A 71 -6.51 3.29 12.71
C ALA A 71 -7.64 4.23 13.02
N GLY A 72 -8.66 4.24 12.18
CA GLY A 72 -9.76 5.15 12.44
C GLY A 72 -10.83 5.06 11.38
N GLN A 73 -11.67 6.10 11.38
CA GLN A 73 -12.76 6.21 10.44
C GLN A 73 -12.95 7.68 10.14
N ASP A 74 -13.08 8.01 8.87
CA ASP A 74 -13.38 9.40 8.50
C ASP A 74 -14.20 9.40 7.21
N ALA A 75 -14.54 10.60 6.74
CA ALA A 75 -15.39 10.74 5.57
C ALA A 75 -14.67 10.42 4.27
N VAL A 76 -13.34 10.48 4.27
CA VAL A 76 -12.55 10.27 3.06
C VAL A 76 -12.17 8.82 2.89
N TYR A 77 -11.65 8.21 3.96
CA TYR A 77 -11.12 6.85 3.87
C TYR A 77 -12.07 5.80 4.40
N ASP A 78 -13.18 6.21 4.98
CA ASP A 78 -14.07 5.30 5.68
C ASP A 78 -13.29 4.66 6.82
N ASN A 79 -13.31 3.35 6.95
CA ASN A 79 -12.45 2.68 7.92
C ASN A 79 -11.06 2.53 7.33
N TYR A 80 -10.04 2.83 8.11
CA TYR A 80 -8.67 2.77 7.60
C TYR A 80 -7.68 2.36 8.67
N ILE A 81 -6.53 1.86 8.22
CA ILE A 81 -5.37 1.69 9.07
C ILE A 81 -4.17 2.32 8.38
N VAL A 82 -3.18 2.69 9.17
CA VAL A 82 -1.94 3.27 8.67
C VAL A 82 -0.79 2.43 9.18
N ALA A 83 0.05 1.98 8.26
CA ALA A 83 1.25 1.24 8.58
C ALA A 83 2.46 2.09 8.24
N LYS A 84 3.48 2.05 9.08
CA LYS A 84 4.72 2.76 8.83
C LYS A 84 5.81 1.76 8.49
N TYR A 85 6.42 1.97 7.34
CA TYR A 85 7.52 1.14 6.83
C TYR A 85 8.68 2.08 6.60
N GLY A 86 9.63 2.11 7.53
CA GLY A 86 10.73 3.05 7.42
C GLY A 86 10.20 4.48 7.44
N LYS A 87 10.52 5.26 6.42
CA LYS A 87 10.01 6.63 6.30
C LYS A 87 8.70 6.71 5.55
N TYR A 88 8.17 5.58 5.11
CA TYR A 88 6.91 5.54 4.39
C TYR A 88 5.75 5.28 5.34
N GLU A 89 4.66 6.00 5.12
CA GLU A 89 3.40 5.74 5.81
C GLU A 89 2.38 5.38 4.76
N VAL A 90 1.77 4.22 4.90
CA VAL A 90 0.81 3.72 3.93
C VAL A 90 -0.55 3.63 4.61
N THR A 91 -1.53 4.32 4.03
CA THR A 91 -2.91 4.28 4.51
C THR A 91 -3.68 3.30 3.64
N TYR A 92 -4.32 2.33 4.31
CA TYR A 92 -5.21 1.37 3.65
C TYR A 92 -6.63 1.81 4.00
N GLY A 93 -7.33 2.38 3.04
CA GLY A 93 -8.66 2.92 3.27
C GLY A 93 -9.76 2.05 2.70
N HIS A 94 -10.99 2.30 3.15
CA HIS A 94 -12.19 1.55 2.76
C HIS A 94 -12.08 0.08 3.10
N ILE A 95 -11.52 -0.21 4.27
CA ILE A 95 -11.34 -1.60 4.69
C ILE A 95 -12.62 -2.09 5.39
N ALA A 96 -12.87 -3.38 5.28
CA ALA A 96 -13.99 -4.01 5.95
C ALA A 96 -13.63 -4.43 7.35
N GLU A 97 -12.39 -4.92 7.55
CA GLU A 97 -11.93 -5.39 8.84
C GLU A 97 -10.46 -5.05 9.00
N ALA A 98 -10.07 -4.73 10.23
CA ALA A 98 -8.68 -4.54 10.59
C ALA A 98 -8.32 -5.58 11.64
N TYR A 99 -7.18 -6.25 11.44
CA TYR A 99 -6.78 -7.33 12.33
C TYR A 99 -5.67 -6.94 13.26
N THR A 100 -4.97 -5.84 12.99
CA THR A 100 -3.79 -5.47 13.75
C THR A 100 -4.01 -4.13 14.44
N PRO A 101 -4.01 -4.10 15.75
CA PRO A 101 -4.22 -2.85 16.47
C PRO A 101 -2.99 -1.95 16.40
N TYR A 102 -3.19 -0.73 16.83
CA TYR A 102 -2.14 0.26 16.95
C TYR A 102 -0.96 -0.32 17.72
N GLY A 103 0.24 -0.09 17.20
CA GLY A 103 1.45 -0.54 17.86
C GLY A 103 1.91 -1.94 17.46
N THR A 104 1.12 -2.65 16.66
CA THR A 104 1.49 -3.99 16.23
C THR A 104 2.64 -3.92 15.26
N GLN A 105 3.69 -4.69 15.53
CA GLN A 105 4.79 -4.84 14.58
C GLN A 105 4.40 -5.87 13.54
N VAL A 106 4.72 -5.59 12.29
CA VAL A 106 4.31 -6.43 11.18
C VAL A 106 5.50 -6.76 10.29
N VAL A 107 5.35 -7.85 9.53
CA VAL A 107 6.36 -8.26 8.56
C VAL A 107 5.69 -8.42 7.20
N ALA A 108 6.51 -8.39 6.16
CA ALA A 108 6.00 -8.48 4.79
C ALA A 108 5.13 -9.73 4.62
N GLY A 109 3.97 -9.56 4.03
CA GLY A 109 3.05 -10.66 3.77
C GLY A 109 2.11 -11.00 4.90
N GLN A 110 2.26 -10.34 6.05
CA GLN A 110 1.34 -10.57 7.16
C GLN A 110 -0.02 -9.96 6.81
N GLU A 111 -1.07 -10.70 6.99
CA GLU A 111 -2.41 -10.19 6.70
C GLU A 111 -2.82 -9.25 7.83
N ILE A 112 -3.10 -8.00 7.48
CA ILE A 112 -3.37 -6.97 8.48
C ILE A 112 -4.80 -6.44 8.41
N ALA A 113 -5.50 -6.68 7.29
CA ALA A 113 -6.84 -6.16 7.14
C ALA A 113 -7.52 -6.87 5.97
N LYS A 114 -8.75 -6.49 5.70
CA LYS A 114 -9.52 -6.99 4.57
C LYS A 114 -10.20 -5.81 3.94
N SER A 115 -10.15 -5.74 2.61
CA SER A 115 -10.76 -4.62 1.90
C SER A 115 -12.28 -4.74 1.91
N GLY A 116 -12.94 -3.59 1.73
CA GLY A 116 -14.37 -3.54 1.53
C GLY A 116 -14.69 -3.69 0.07
N ARG A 117 -15.42 -2.71 -0.49
CA ARG A 117 -15.80 -2.76 -1.90
C ARG A 117 -14.63 -2.48 -2.81
N PHE A 118 -13.72 -1.66 -2.37
CA PHE A 118 -12.51 -1.34 -3.11
C PHE A 118 -11.48 -0.90 -2.09
N LEU A 119 -10.25 -0.70 -2.54
CA LEU A 119 -9.15 -0.34 -1.65
C LEU A 119 -8.58 1.00 -2.06
N HIS A 120 -8.47 1.89 -1.10
CA HIS A 120 -7.77 3.15 -1.30
C HIS A 120 -6.39 3.06 -0.67
N ILE A 121 -5.36 3.36 -1.44
CA ILE A 121 -3.99 3.39 -0.94
C ILE A 121 -3.47 4.81 -1.02
N GLY A 122 -3.04 5.35 0.11
CA GLY A 122 -2.33 6.61 0.17
C GLY A 122 -0.94 6.36 0.72
N VAL A 123 0.04 7.10 0.22
CA VAL A 123 1.42 6.92 0.64
C VAL A 123 2.05 8.27 0.93
N ARG A 124 2.74 8.35 2.05
CA ARG A 124 3.55 9.52 2.38
C ARG A 124 4.98 9.06 2.58
N PHE A 125 5.90 9.87 2.13
CA PHE A 125 7.31 9.65 2.38
C PHE A 125 7.83 10.83 3.18
N ASP A 126 8.31 10.56 4.39
CA ASP A 126 8.84 11.58 5.27
C ASP A 126 7.84 12.73 5.43
N GLY A 127 6.56 12.39 5.55
CA GLY A 127 5.50 13.34 5.77
C GLY A 127 4.92 13.99 4.53
N VAL A 128 5.44 13.67 3.34
CA VAL A 128 5.00 14.27 2.09
C VAL A 128 4.26 13.23 1.26
N GLU A 129 3.08 13.60 0.77
CA GLU A 129 2.29 12.68 -0.06
C GLU A 129 2.95 12.46 -1.40
N ILE A 130 3.04 11.20 -1.80
CA ILE A 130 3.64 10.81 -3.07
C ILE A 130 2.67 9.92 -3.83
N ASP A 131 2.98 9.71 -5.11
CA ASP A 131 2.17 8.87 -5.97
C ASP A 131 2.34 7.39 -5.56
N PRO A 132 1.26 6.75 -5.09
CA PRO A 132 1.37 5.35 -4.70
C PRO A 132 1.77 4.42 -5.82
N ALA A 133 1.48 4.77 -7.08
CA ALA A 133 1.86 3.91 -8.19
C ALA A 133 3.38 3.81 -8.30
N GLU A 134 4.09 4.92 -8.08
CA GLU A 134 5.54 4.90 -8.09
C GLU A 134 6.08 4.09 -6.92
N PHE A 135 5.48 4.25 -5.76
CA PHE A 135 5.87 3.48 -4.59
C PHE A 135 5.67 1.98 -4.82
N LEU A 136 4.51 1.61 -5.33
CA LEU A 136 4.22 0.19 -5.55
C LEU A 136 5.10 -0.40 -6.65
N SER A 137 5.45 0.41 -7.65
CA SER A 137 6.39 -0.06 -8.68
C SER A 137 7.76 -0.34 -8.09
N MET A 138 8.20 0.49 -7.16
CA MET A 138 9.46 0.27 -6.46
C MET A 138 9.40 -1.04 -5.66
N ILE A 139 8.29 -1.25 -4.95
CA ILE A 139 8.13 -2.48 -4.16
C ILE A 139 8.15 -3.70 -5.09
N TRP A 140 7.44 -3.62 -6.22
CA TRP A 140 7.41 -4.73 -7.16
C TRP A 140 8.81 -5.04 -7.68
N ALA A 141 9.57 -3.99 -8.00
CA ALA A 141 10.94 -4.18 -8.48
C ALA A 141 11.81 -4.82 -7.40
N ASN A 142 11.63 -4.44 -6.14
CA ASN A 142 12.37 -5.06 -5.05
C ASN A 142 12.03 -6.54 -4.92
N ILE A 143 10.76 -6.89 -5.08
CA ILE A 143 10.34 -8.29 -5.03
C ILE A 143 11.01 -9.08 -6.14
N GLU A 144 10.99 -8.53 -7.35
CA GLU A 144 11.58 -9.22 -8.49
C GLU A 144 13.09 -9.37 -8.36
N GLN A 145 13.73 -8.36 -7.82
CA GLN A 145 15.17 -8.39 -7.65
C GLN A 145 15.59 -9.47 -6.66
N LEU A 146 14.88 -9.59 -5.55
CA LEU A 146 15.18 -10.61 -4.56
C LEU A 146 14.93 -12.01 -5.13
N ALA A 147 13.86 -12.16 -5.89
CA ALA A 147 13.58 -13.45 -6.52
C ALA A 147 14.66 -13.83 -7.51
N ALA A 148 15.16 -12.87 -8.29
CA ALA A 148 16.23 -13.13 -9.26
C ALA A 148 17.53 -13.50 -8.57
N MET A 149 17.73 -13.05 -7.34
CA MET A 149 18.91 -13.40 -6.57
C MET A 149 18.78 -14.73 -5.84
N GLY A 150 17.63 -15.41 -5.99
CA GLY A 150 17.40 -16.68 -5.33
C GLY A 150 17.11 -16.56 -3.85
N ILE A 151 16.72 -15.37 -3.39
CA ILE A 151 16.45 -15.15 -1.99
C ILE A 151 14.97 -15.31 -1.72
N SER A 152 14.64 -16.18 -0.78
CA SER A 152 13.27 -16.35 -0.34
C SER A 152 12.96 -15.25 0.67
N GLN A 153 11.94 -14.46 0.39
CA GLN A 153 11.60 -13.35 1.26
C GLN A 153 10.31 -13.56 2.03
N LEU A 154 9.59 -14.62 1.74
CA LEU A 154 8.34 -14.89 2.44
C LEU A 154 8.32 -16.34 2.89
N PRO A 155 9.21 -16.70 3.83
CA PRO A 155 9.32 -18.11 4.20
C PRO A 155 8.03 -18.72 4.68
N SER A 156 7.21 -17.94 5.40
CA SER A 156 5.95 -18.46 5.91
C SER A 156 4.91 -18.66 4.83
N MET A 157 5.12 -18.09 3.66
CA MET A 157 4.16 -18.20 2.56
C MET A 157 4.58 -19.16 1.48
N GLU A 158 5.75 -19.71 1.61
CA GLU A 158 6.27 -20.59 0.58
C GLU A 158 5.93 -22.03 0.76
N ARG A 159 5.17 -22.33 1.75
CA ARG A 159 4.92 -23.73 2.01
C ARG A 159 3.62 -24.17 1.48
#